data_9d3e9b9088029c0132ba93cdf60a5384
#
_entry.id   9d3e9b9088029c0132ba93cdf60a5384
#
_cell.length_a   1.000
_cell.length_b   1.000
_cell.length_c   1.000
_cell.angle_alpha   90.00
_cell.angle_beta   90.00
_cell.angle_gamma   90.00
#
_symmetry.space_group_name_H-M   'P 1'
#
loop_
_entity.id
_entity.type
_entity.pdbx_description
1 polymer ?
#
loop_
_entity_poly.entity_id
_entity_poly.type
_entity_poly.pdbx_seq_one_letter_code
_entity_poly.pdbx_strand_id
1 'polypeptide(L)'
;CIIDRERTDDTLKNILTIPVSFRKMLIGKLIAVGCIAVALSVIEFLFTLIVFFASGFPGFSIGGAALALFQMIGINLISYIAVMPVIAFTAQRSGSFMAGVGFAFFYGFVGMMASGHGLRDLYPITAGLTVIGYQDGSSDPTGNVLLSAVSILFMLAVTFIIVSTAKNREVTATRKKKKKSEKTVHKRNHSAR
;
A
#
# COMPACT_ATOMS: atom_id res chain seq x y z
N CYS A 1 7.48 6.08 -3.81
CA CYS A 1 8.02 7.41 -3.59
C CYS A 1 9.25 7.40 -2.68
N ILE A 2 9.11 7.14 -1.38
CA ILE A 2 10.24 7.17 -0.41
C ILE A 2 11.32 6.16 -0.80
N ILE A 3 10.95 4.94 -1.12
CA ILE A 3 11.90 3.87 -1.49
C ILE A 3 12.56 4.13 -2.84
N ASP A 4 11.82 4.65 -3.81
CA ASP A 4 12.33 4.94 -5.15
C ASP A 4 13.30 6.13 -5.12
N ARG A 5 12.99 7.16 -4.35
CA ARG A 5 13.86 8.33 -4.14
C ARG A 5 15.18 7.95 -3.47
N GLU A 6 15.15 7.11 -2.44
CA GLU A 6 16.37 6.62 -1.78
C GLU A 6 17.29 5.82 -2.72
N ARG A 7 16.72 5.17 -3.74
CA ARG A 7 17.50 4.48 -4.78
C ARG A 7 18.13 5.46 -5.75
N THR A 8 17.40 6.51 -6.13
CA THR A 8 17.87 7.53 -7.09
C THR A 8 18.97 8.40 -6.48
N ASP A 9 18.86 8.71 -5.19
CA ASP A 9 19.81 9.59 -4.47
C ASP A 9 21.04 8.84 -3.92
N ASP A 10 21.28 7.57 -4.32
CA ASP A 10 22.40 6.71 -3.87
C ASP A 10 22.47 6.49 -2.34
N THR A 11 21.52 7.03 -1.56
CA THR A 11 21.47 6.88 -0.10
C THR A 11 21.25 5.43 0.32
N LEU A 12 20.68 4.61 -0.56
CA LEU A 12 20.53 3.18 -0.33
C LEU A 12 21.88 2.47 -0.13
N LYS A 13 22.96 2.96 -0.76
CA LYS A 13 24.31 2.42 -0.57
C LYS A 13 24.80 2.63 0.86
N ASN A 14 24.50 3.77 1.46
CA ASN A 14 24.88 4.09 2.83
C ASN A 14 24.07 3.28 3.85
N ILE A 15 22.80 2.99 3.55
CA ILE A 15 21.94 2.14 4.39
C ILE A 15 22.38 0.67 4.32
N LEU A 16 22.94 0.21 3.20
CA LEU A 16 23.43 -1.16 3.01
C LEU A 16 24.75 -1.43 3.76
N THR A 17 25.43 -0.43 4.28
CA THR A 17 26.58 -0.61 5.20
C THR A 17 26.13 -1.08 6.59
N ILE A 18 24.84 -0.85 6.93
CA ILE A 18 24.23 -1.35 8.16
C ILE A 18 23.70 -2.79 7.88
N PRO A 19 23.87 -3.78 8.76
CA PRO A 19 23.44 -5.16 8.52
C PRO A 19 21.93 -5.35 8.66
N VAL A 20 21.14 -4.50 7.96
CA VAL A 20 19.67 -4.59 7.89
C VAL A 20 19.25 -5.21 6.56
N SER A 21 18.46 -6.28 6.62
CA SER A 21 17.95 -6.91 5.40
C SER A 21 16.94 -5.99 4.69
N PHE A 22 16.95 -5.99 3.36
CA PHE A 22 16.00 -5.23 2.54
C PHE A 22 14.53 -5.46 2.94
N ARG A 23 14.20 -6.69 3.37
CA ARG A 23 12.87 -7.03 3.86
C ARG A 23 12.48 -6.25 5.12
N LYS A 24 13.38 -6.17 6.10
CA LYS A 24 13.12 -5.41 7.34
C LYS A 24 12.91 -3.93 7.05
N MET A 25 13.71 -3.37 6.15
CA MET A 25 13.54 -1.98 5.69
C MET A 25 12.19 -1.77 4.99
N LEU A 26 11.77 -2.68 4.11
CA LEU A 26 10.50 -2.61 3.42
C LEU A 26 9.31 -2.69 4.40
N ILE A 27 9.36 -3.61 5.36
CA ILE A 27 8.33 -3.74 6.41
C ILE A 27 8.26 -2.46 7.25
N GLY A 28 9.38 -1.92 7.69
CA GLY A 28 9.40 -0.68 8.46
C GLY A 28 8.75 0.49 7.71
N LYS A 29 8.99 0.60 6.40
CA LYS A 29 8.36 1.62 5.56
C LYS A 29 6.87 1.39 5.34
N LEU A 30 6.43 0.14 5.19
CA LEU A 30 5.01 -0.18 5.14
C LEU A 30 4.31 0.22 6.44
N ILE A 31 4.89 -0.10 7.60
CA ILE A 31 4.33 0.31 8.90
C ILE A 31 4.26 1.85 9.00
N ALA A 32 5.32 2.55 8.64
CA ALA A 32 5.35 4.01 8.67
C ALA A 32 4.25 4.63 7.78
N VAL A 33 4.04 4.10 6.57
CA VAL A 33 2.95 4.55 5.68
C VAL A 33 1.58 4.25 6.28
N GLY A 34 1.41 3.11 6.95
CA GLY A 34 0.18 2.78 7.69
C GLY A 34 -0.10 3.78 8.82
N CYS A 35 0.92 4.18 9.59
CA CYS A 35 0.78 5.23 10.60
C CYS A 35 0.38 6.58 9.98
N ILE A 36 0.96 6.93 8.83
CA ILE A 36 0.59 8.15 8.09
C ILE A 36 -0.87 8.06 7.62
N ALA A 37 -1.34 6.90 7.15
CA ALA A 37 -2.74 6.72 6.75
C ALA A 37 -3.70 6.98 7.91
N VAL A 38 -3.38 6.52 9.12
CA VAL A 38 -4.17 6.82 10.34
C VAL A 38 -4.15 8.32 10.65
N ALA A 39 -2.98 8.96 10.60
CA ALA A 39 -2.87 10.40 10.85
C ALA A 39 -3.71 11.21 9.84
N LEU A 40 -3.66 10.83 8.56
CA LEU A 40 -4.48 11.46 7.52
C LEU A 40 -5.98 11.27 7.75
N SER A 41 -6.41 10.11 8.26
CA SER A 41 -7.82 9.86 8.61
C SER A 41 -8.32 10.83 9.68
N VAL A 42 -7.48 11.13 10.67
CA VAL A 42 -7.84 12.11 11.71
C VAL A 42 -7.96 13.51 11.12
N ILE A 43 -7.05 13.89 10.23
CA ILE A 43 -7.11 15.21 9.54
C ILE A 43 -8.39 15.29 8.69
N GLU A 44 -8.69 14.25 7.92
CA GLU A 44 -9.90 14.14 7.09
C GLU A 44 -11.17 14.27 7.94
N PHE A 45 -11.21 13.61 9.09
CA PHE A 45 -12.31 13.73 10.04
C PHE A 45 -12.47 15.17 10.57
N LEU A 46 -11.38 15.86 10.92
CA LEU A 46 -11.43 17.25 11.36
C LEU A 46 -11.99 18.16 10.26
N PHE A 47 -11.57 17.99 9.01
CA PHE A 47 -12.16 18.73 7.89
C PHE A 47 -13.65 18.41 7.71
N THR A 48 -14.04 17.16 7.86
CA THR A 48 -15.45 16.76 7.78
C THR A 48 -16.29 17.44 8.88
N LEU A 49 -15.76 17.54 10.10
CA LEU A 49 -16.43 18.29 11.18
C LEU A 49 -16.57 19.77 10.86
N ILE A 50 -15.53 20.41 10.33
CA ILE A 50 -15.58 21.82 9.93
C ILE A 50 -16.68 22.03 8.89
N VAL A 51 -16.73 21.19 7.86
CA VAL A 51 -17.77 21.26 6.82
C VAL A 51 -19.16 21.01 7.40
N PHE A 52 -19.30 20.02 8.29
CA PHE A 52 -20.58 19.73 8.96
C PHE A 52 -21.14 20.94 9.69
N PHE A 53 -20.30 21.60 10.51
CA PHE A 53 -20.73 22.80 11.25
C PHE A 53 -20.97 24.03 10.34
N ALA A 54 -20.13 24.21 9.33
CA ALA A 54 -20.28 25.31 8.36
C ALA A 54 -21.56 25.17 7.53
N SER A 55 -21.98 23.93 7.23
CA SER A 55 -23.21 23.65 6.49
C SER A 55 -24.47 23.72 7.31
N GLY A 56 -24.37 23.89 8.64
CA GLY A 56 -25.54 24.03 9.54
C GLY A 56 -26.42 22.79 9.63
N PHE A 57 -25.87 21.59 9.40
CA PHE A 57 -26.64 20.35 9.52
C PHE A 57 -27.10 20.14 10.97
N PRO A 58 -28.39 19.87 11.20
CA PRO A 58 -28.91 19.58 12.53
C PRO A 58 -28.51 18.15 12.94
N GLY A 59 -28.55 17.89 14.26
CA GLY A 59 -28.42 16.52 14.77
C GLY A 59 -27.00 16.07 15.10
N PHE A 60 -26.09 17.00 15.39
CA PHE A 60 -24.76 16.63 15.91
C PHE A 60 -24.87 15.80 17.19
N SER A 61 -24.22 14.65 17.21
CA SER A 61 -24.05 13.86 18.42
C SER A 61 -22.58 13.42 18.59
N ILE A 62 -22.09 13.47 19.81
CA ILE A 62 -20.71 13.04 20.13
C ILE A 62 -20.52 11.56 19.79
N GLY A 63 -21.53 10.73 20.07
CA GLY A 63 -21.48 9.30 19.72
C GLY A 63 -21.39 9.06 18.20
N GLY A 64 -22.18 9.83 17.41
CA GLY A 64 -22.11 9.76 15.95
C GLY A 64 -20.77 10.24 15.41
N ALA A 65 -20.21 11.32 15.97
CA ALA A 65 -18.89 11.81 15.58
C ALA A 65 -17.77 10.81 15.90
N ALA A 66 -17.83 10.17 17.08
CA ALA A 66 -16.87 9.11 17.44
C ALA A 66 -16.98 7.91 16.50
N LEU A 67 -18.19 7.45 16.18
CA LEU A 67 -18.41 6.37 15.22
C LEU A 67 -17.85 6.74 13.84
N ALA A 68 -18.11 7.94 13.33
CA ALA A 68 -17.60 8.42 12.06
C ALA A 68 -16.05 8.42 12.03
N LEU A 69 -15.41 8.87 13.12
CA LEU A 69 -13.95 8.82 13.23
C LEU A 69 -13.42 7.38 13.12
N PHE A 70 -14.00 6.43 13.84
CA PHE A 70 -13.60 5.03 13.76
C PHE A 70 -13.84 4.44 12.37
N GLN A 71 -14.93 4.79 11.71
CA GLN A 71 -15.23 4.35 10.35
C GLN A 71 -14.21 4.93 9.34
N MET A 72 -13.85 6.20 9.46
CA MET A 72 -12.85 6.84 8.60
C MET A 72 -11.46 6.21 8.77
N ILE A 73 -11.03 5.99 10.01
CA ILE A 73 -9.76 5.28 10.27
C ILE A 73 -9.83 3.87 9.70
N GLY A 74 -10.92 3.15 9.91
CA GLY A 74 -11.11 1.79 9.44
C GLY A 74 -11.04 1.68 7.91
N ILE A 75 -11.79 2.52 7.18
CA ILE A 75 -11.80 2.46 5.71
C ILE A 75 -10.44 2.86 5.13
N ASN A 76 -9.75 3.85 5.69
CA ASN A 76 -8.43 4.24 5.22
C ASN A 76 -7.39 3.16 5.45
N LEU A 77 -7.41 2.47 6.60
CA LEU A 77 -6.54 1.33 6.88
C LEU A 77 -6.83 0.15 5.94
N ILE A 78 -8.09 -0.19 5.71
CA ILE A 78 -8.47 -1.28 4.80
C ILE A 78 -8.09 -0.93 3.36
N SER A 79 -8.32 0.30 2.92
CA SER A 79 -7.89 0.78 1.60
C SER A 79 -6.37 0.72 1.46
N TYR A 80 -5.63 1.09 2.50
CA TYR A 80 -4.17 0.93 2.55
C TYR A 80 -3.78 -0.54 2.40
N ILE A 81 -4.40 -1.46 3.15
CA ILE A 81 -4.15 -2.90 3.06
C ILE A 81 -4.44 -3.43 1.64
N ALA A 82 -5.52 -2.98 1.02
CA ALA A 82 -5.88 -3.37 -0.33
C ALA A 82 -4.84 -2.95 -1.39
N VAL A 83 -4.16 -1.82 -1.19
CA VAL A 83 -3.13 -1.30 -2.11
C VAL A 83 -1.72 -1.77 -1.73
N MET A 84 -1.53 -2.29 -0.52
CA MET A 84 -0.23 -2.73 0.02
C MET A 84 0.54 -3.70 -0.90
N PRO A 85 -0.08 -4.69 -1.57
CA PRO A 85 0.62 -5.58 -2.49
C PRO A 85 1.26 -4.83 -3.66
N VAL A 86 0.56 -3.81 -4.18
CA VAL A 86 1.06 -2.97 -5.28
C VAL A 86 2.27 -2.17 -4.84
N ILE A 87 2.20 -1.57 -3.65
CA ILE A 87 3.30 -0.82 -3.04
C ILE A 87 4.50 -1.74 -2.83
N ALA A 88 4.29 -2.91 -2.24
CA ALA A 88 5.34 -3.88 -1.96
C ALA A 88 6.01 -4.41 -3.24
N PHE A 89 5.25 -4.61 -4.31
CA PHE A 89 5.76 -5.07 -5.61
C PHE A 89 6.57 -3.97 -6.32
N THR A 90 6.03 -2.76 -6.41
CA THR A 90 6.69 -1.64 -7.09
C THR A 90 7.94 -1.17 -6.35
N ALA A 91 7.95 -1.25 -5.02
CA ALA A 91 9.12 -0.94 -4.20
C ALA A 91 10.34 -1.84 -4.48
N GLN A 92 10.15 -3.00 -5.08
CA GLN A 92 11.25 -3.91 -5.46
C GLN A 92 11.88 -3.59 -6.82
N ARG A 93 11.30 -2.67 -7.59
CA ARG A 93 11.76 -2.31 -8.93
C ARG A 93 12.10 -0.82 -8.98
N SER A 94 13.28 -0.49 -9.45
CA SER A 94 13.67 0.90 -9.73
C SER A 94 12.87 1.46 -10.89
N GLY A 95 12.45 2.73 -10.79
CA GLY A 95 11.71 3.43 -11.84
C GLY A 95 10.25 2.99 -12.03
N SER A 96 9.74 2.05 -11.20
CA SER A 96 8.36 1.55 -11.32
C SER A 96 7.33 2.38 -10.53
N PHE A 97 7.75 3.48 -9.92
CA PHE A 97 6.89 4.30 -9.07
C PHE A 97 5.64 4.81 -9.80
N MET A 98 5.83 5.44 -10.97
CA MET A 98 4.71 5.98 -11.76
C MET A 98 3.73 4.90 -12.21
N ALA A 99 4.25 3.72 -12.61
CA ALA A 99 3.40 2.58 -12.95
C ALA A 99 2.60 2.09 -11.73
N GLY A 100 3.21 2.08 -10.54
CA GLY A 100 2.54 1.72 -9.29
C GLY A 100 1.44 2.70 -8.91
N VAL A 101 1.67 4.00 -9.06
CA VAL A 101 0.67 5.06 -8.81
C VAL A 101 -0.49 4.93 -9.79
N GLY A 102 -0.20 4.78 -11.09
CA GLY A 102 -1.23 4.60 -12.12
C GLY A 102 -2.07 3.35 -11.87
N PHE A 103 -1.45 2.24 -11.51
CA PHE A 103 -2.16 1.01 -11.18
C PHE A 103 -3.04 1.16 -9.92
N ALA A 104 -2.53 1.79 -8.86
CA ALA A 104 -3.29 2.01 -7.63
C ALA A 104 -4.49 2.94 -7.87
N PHE A 105 -4.31 3.97 -8.68
CA PHE A 105 -5.40 4.87 -9.08
C PHE A 105 -6.48 4.11 -9.86
N PHE A 106 -6.09 3.36 -10.90
CA PHE A 106 -7.01 2.55 -11.68
C PHE A 106 -7.72 1.50 -10.82
N TYR A 107 -6.99 0.85 -9.91
CA TYR A 107 -7.54 -0.11 -8.97
C TYR A 107 -8.60 0.53 -8.06
N GLY A 108 -8.35 1.74 -7.54
CA GLY A 108 -9.34 2.49 -6.76
C GLY A 108 -10.58 2.86 -7.56
N PHE A 109 -10.40 3.31 -8.80
CA PHE A 109 -11.50 3.66 -9.71
C PHE A 109 -12.38 2.46 -10.06
N VAL A 110 -11.78 1.30 -10.36
CA VAL A 110 -12.52 0.05 -10.58
C VAL A 110 -13.28 -0.37 -9.33
N GLY A 111 -12.71 -0.15 -8.13
CA GLY A 111 -13.40 -0.39 -6.85
C GLY A 111 -14.68 0.41 -6.71
N MET A 112 -14.64 1.69 -7.08
CA MET A 112 -15.82 2.55 -7.06
C MET A 112 -16.92 2.03 -8.02
N MET A 113 -16.54 1.57 -9.22
CA MET A 113 -17.47 0.96 -10.16
C MET A 113 -18.04 -0.37 -9.66
N ALA A 114 -17.19 -1.21 -9.08
CA ALA A 114 -17.56 -2.53 -8.54
C ALA A 114 -18.61 -2.41 -7.41
N SER A 115 -18.54 -1.36 -6.60
CA SER A 115 -19.50 -1.10 -5.53
C SER A 115 -20.94 -0.99 -6.05
N GLY A 116 -21.14 -0.36 -7.22
CA GLY A 116 -22.45 -0.20 -7.85
C GLY A 116 -23.03 -1.46 -8.52
N HIS A 117 -22.25 -2.53 -8.65
CA HIS A 117 -22.65 -3.74 -9.40
C HIS A 117 -22.75 -5.01 -8.52
N GLY A 118 -22.96 -4.87 -7.21
CA GLY A 118 -23.07 -6.01 -6.29
C GLY A 118 -21.77 -6.74 -6.01
N LEU A 119 -20.63 -6.21 -6.45
CA LEU A 119 -19.29 -6.76 -6.20
C LEU A 119 -18.60 -6.10 -5.00
N ARG A 120 -19.35 -5.32 -4.21
CA ARG A 120 -18.85 -4.56 -3.07
C ARG A 120 -18.04 -5.42 -2.10
N ASP A 121 -18.52 -6.62 -1.78
CA ASP A 121 -17.90 -7.50 -0.80
C ASP A 121 -16.69 -8.29 -1.35
N LEU A 122 -16.63 -8.47 -2.65
CA LEU A 122 -15.54 -9.19 -3.29
C LEU A 122 -14.33 -8.29 -3.53
N TYR A 123 -14.57 -6.99 -3.77
CA TYR A 123 -13.49 -6.06 -4.11
C TYR A 123 -12.85 -5.49 -2.84
N PRO A 124 -11.54 -5.68 -2.58
CA PRO A 124 -10.93 -5.42 -1.27
C PRO A 124 -11.08 -3.99 -0.74
N ILE A 125 -11.09 -2.97 -1.62
CA ILE A 125 -11.27 -1.57 -1.19
C ILE A 125 -12.71 -1.36 -0.68
N THR A 126 -13.71 -1.81 -1.44
CA THR A 126 -15.13 -1.63 -1.10
C THR A 126 -15.62 -2.61 -0.05
N ALA A 127 -15.00 -3.79 0.06
CA ALA A 127 -15.23 -4.74 1.14
C ALA A 127 -15.01 -4.11 2.53
N GLY A 128 -14.11 -3.12 2.62
CA GLY A 128 -13.90 -2.32 3.82
C GLY A 128 -15.17 -1.66 4.34
N LEU A 129 -16.03 -1.17 3.47
CA LEU A 129 -17.29 -0.51 3.85
C LEU A 129 -18.23 -1.48 4.58
N THR A 130 -18.30 -2.73 4.11
CA THR A 130 -19.11 -3.78 4.75
C THR A 130 -18.52 -4.18 6.11
N VAL A 131 -17.20 -4.33 6.22
CA VAL A 131 -16.54 -4.74 7.47
C VAL A 131 -16.68 -3.68 8.56
N ILE A 132 -16.62 -2.39 8.23
CA ILE A 132 -16.79 -1.30 9.20
C ILE A 132 -18.27 -0.96 9.47
N GLY A 133 -19.21 -1.67 8.86
CA GLY A 133 -20.64 -1.44 9.04
C GLY A 133 -21.13 -0.10 8.48
N TYR A 134 -20.50 0.40 7.42
CA TYR A 134 -20.95 1.62 6.76
C TYR A 134 -22.23 1.35 5.95
N GLN A 135 -23.30 2.07 6.29
CA GLN A 135 -24.58 2.04 5.60
C GLN A 135 -24.68 3.28 4.70
N ASP A 136 -24.78 3.07 3.41
CA ASP A 136 -24.92 4.13 2.40
C ASP A 136 -26.37 4.55 2.10
N GLY A 137 -27.31 4.09 2.94
CA GLY A 137 -28.75 4.36 2.74
C GLY A 137 -29.37 3.53 1.59
N SER A 138 -28.62 2.64 0.96
CA SER A 138 -29.17 1.71 -0.03
C SER A 138 -30.02 0.63 0.64
N SER A 139 -31.04 0.14 -0.09
CA SER A 139 -32.03 -0.83 0.41
C SER A 139 -31.45 -2.25 0.65
N ASP A 140 -30.19 -2.48 0.31
CA ASP A 140 -29.47 -3.73 0.52
C ASP A 140 -28.48 -3.61 1.68
N PRO A 141 -28.91 -3.80 2.95
CA PRO A 141 -28.07 -3.53 4.11
C PRO A 141 -27.10 -4.65 4.45
N THR A 142 -27.14 -5.79 3.78
CA THR A 142 -26.39 -6.96 4.17
C THR A 142 -25.33 -7.35 3.15
N GLY A 143 -24.25 -6.57 3.12
CA GLY A 143 -23.00 -7.10 2.57
C GLY A 143 -22.57 -8.35 3.34
N ASN A 144 -21.96 -9.31 2.68
CA ASN A 144 -21.45 -10.50 3.31
C ASN A 144 -20.13 -10.21 4.02
N VAL A 145 -20.18 -9.92 5.33
CA VAL A 145 -19.01 -9.60 6.16
C VAL A 145 -17.92 -10.69 6.06
N LEU A 146 -18.32 -11.95 5.96
CA LEU A 146 -17.37 -13.06 5.83
C LEU A 146 -16.61 -12.98 4.50
N LEU A 147 -17.31 -12.75 3.39
CA LEU A 147 -16.69 -12.59 2.07
C LEU A 147 -15.76 -11.38 2.03
N SER A 148 -16.19 -10.26 2.60
CA SER A 148 -15.40 -9.04 2.72
C SER A 148 -14.14 -9.26 3.53
N ALA A 149 -14.23 -9.93 4.68
CA ALA A 149 -13.08 -10.27 5.51
C ALA A 149 -12.09 -11.18 4.78
N VAL A 150 -12.57 -12.19 4.07
CA VAL A 150 -11.74 -13.10 3.26
C VAL A 150 -11.01 -12.32 2.16
N SER A 151 -11.68 -11.40 1.49
CA SER A 151 -11.07 -10.54 0.44
C SER A 151 -9.90 -9.69 0.99
N ILE A 152 -10.08 -9.09 2.17
CA ILE A 152 -9.03 -8.29 2.83
C ILE A 152 -7.87 -9.18 3.31
N LEU A 153 -8.17 -10.34 3.91
CA LEU A 153 -7.15 -11.30 4.35
C LEU A 153 -6.35 -11.85 3.17
N PHE A 154 -6.98 -12.06 2.02
CA PHE A 154 -6.30 -12.45 0.79
C PHE A 154 -5.26 -11.39 0.38
N MET A 155 -5.58 -10.09 0.43
CA MET A 155 -4.63 -9.03 0.12
C MET A 155 -3.46 -8.97 1.11
N LEU A 156 -3.71 -9.21 2.40
CA LEU A 156 -2.65 -9.34 3.40
C LEU A 156 -1.74 -10.53 3.10
N ALA A 157 -2.30 -11.69 2.75
CA ALA A 157 -1.53 -12.88 2.39
C ALA A 157 -0.67 -12.63 1.15
N VAL A 158 -1.22 -12.01 0.10
CA VAL A 158 -0.45 -11.62 -1.10
C VAL A 158 0.68 -10.67 -0.75
N THR A 159 0.41 -9.66 0.08
CA THR A 159 1.46 -8.74 0.57
C THR A 159 2.56 -9.48 1.31
N PHE A 160 2.18 -10.38 2.22
CA PHE A 160 3.14 -11.19 2.97
C PHE A 160 4.03 -12.03 2.06
N ILE A 161 3.46 -12.69 1.05
CA ILE A 161 4.20 -13.46 0.05
C ILE A 161 5.19 -12.56 -0.72
N ILE A 162 4.73 -11.38 -1.19
CA ILE A 162 5.57 -10.43 -1.92
C ILE A 162 6.72 -9.95 -1.05
N VAL A 163 6.47 -9.60 0.20
CA VAL A 163 7.49 -9.11 1.15
C VAL A 163 8.44 -10.23 1.56
N SER A 164 7.95 -11.46 1.78
CA SER A 164 8.79 -12.61 2.15
C SER A 164 9.75 -13.02 1.03
N THR A 165 9.35 -12.83 -0.22
CA THR A 165 10.18 -13.08 -1.42
C THR A 165 10.97 -11.85 -1.87
N ALA A 166 10.82 -10.71 -1.16
CA ALA A 166 11.48 -9.45 -1.53
C ALA A 166 13.01 -9.59 -1.54
N LYS A 167 13.61 -9.20 -2.66
CA LYS A 167 15.05 -9.20 -2.89
C LYS A 167 15.47 -7.86 -3.48
N ASN A 168 16.58 -7.32 -3.02
CA ASN A 168 17.16 -6.15 -3.68
C ASN A 168 17.78 -6.59 -5.02
N ARG A 169 17.01 -6.47 -6.09
CA ARG A 169 17.42 -6.91 -7.44
C ARG A 169 18.58 -6.12 -8.01
N GLU A 170 18.76 -4.86 -7.57
CA GLU A 170 19.87 -4.02 -8.06
C GLU A 170 21.21 -4.46 -7.53
N VAL A 171 21.31 -4.78 -6.24
CA VAL A 171 22.54 -5.34 -5.65
C VAL A 171 22.93 -6.65 -6.34
N THR A 172 21.93 -7.46 -6.65
CA THR A 172 22.15 -8.74 -7.34
C THR A 172 22.59 -8.52 -8.80
N ALA A 173 22.04 -7.52 -9.50
CA ALA A 173 22.41 -7.19 -10.87
C ALA A 173 23.82 -6.59 -10.95
N THR A 174 24.18 -5.68 -10.05
CA THR A 174 25.51 -5.08 -9.95
C THR A 174 26.55 -6.13 -9.63
N ARG A 175 26.26 -7.06 -8.71
CA ARG A 175 27.16 -8.17 -8.37
C ARG A 175 27.37 -9.13 -9.55
N LYS A 176 26.31 -9.39 -10.35
CA LYS A 176 26.42 -10.18 -11.59
C LYS A 176 27.24 -9.46 -12.66
N LYS A 177 27.06 -8.14 -12.86
CA LYS A 177 27.87 -7.35 -13.79
C LYS A 177 29.34 -7.33 -13.40
N LYS A 178 29.66 -7.13 -12.11
CA LYS A 178 31.03 -7.14 -11.62
C LYS A 178 31.70 -8.50 -11.83
N LYS A 179 31.03 -9.60 -11.49
CA LYS A 179 31.54 -10.96 -11.76
C LYS A 179 31.75 -11.25 -13.25
N LYS A 180 30.90 -10.71 -14.13
CA LYS A 180 31.06 -10.89 -15.59
C LYS A 180 32.23 -10.09 -16.12
N SER A 181 32.44 -8.86 -15.63
CA SER A 181 33.61 -8.02 -15.98
C SER A 181 34.92 -8.66 -15.54
N GLU A 182 35.01 -9.15 -14.30
CA GLU A 182 36.20 -9.85 -13.78
C GLU A 182 36.55 -11.10 -14.61
N LYS A 183 35.56 -11.90 -14.99
CA LYS A 183 35.76 -13.07 -15.86
C LYS A 183 36.26 -12.70 -17.25
N THR A 184 35.79 -11.57 -17.79
CA THR A 184 36.21 -11.12 -19.13
C THR A 184 37.66 -10.60 -19.12
N VAL A 185 38.04 -9.87 -18.07
CA VAL A 185 39.43 -9.42 -17.86
C VAL A 185 40.39 -10.61 -17.69
N HIS A 186 40.00 -11.58 -16.87
CA HIS A 186 40.83 -12.78 -16.64
C HIS A 186 41.02 -13.59 -17.93
N LYS A 187 39.97 -13.70 -18.75
CA LYS A 187 40.04 -14.43 -20.05
C LYS A 187 40.94 -13.68 -21.07
N ARG A 188 40.93 -12.35 -21.09
CA ARG A 188 41.84 -11.56 -21.93
C ARG A 188 43.30 -11.69 -21.54
N ASN A 189 43.60 -11.70 -20.24
CA ASN A 189 44.96 -11.86 -19.75
C ASN A 189 45.54 -13.28 -20.00
N HIS A 190 44.68 -14.29 -20.06
CA HIS A 190 45.09 -15.67 -20.39
C HIS A 190 45.31 -15.89 -21.89
N SER A 191 44.68 -15.12 -22.76
CA SER A 191 44.82 -15.17 -24.23
C SER A 191 45.97 -14.32 -24.76
N ALA A 192 46.59 -13.50 -23.91
CA ALA A 192 47.72 -12.62 -24.23
C ALA A 192 49.09 -13.16 -23.75
N ARG A 193 49.10 -14.35 -23.17
CA ARG A 193 50.32 -15.15 -22.87
C ARG A 193 50.42 -16.33 -23.80
#